data_1fef13bd3a10588b2ed69dde3177e54e
#
_entry.id   1fef13bd3a10588b2ed69dde3177e54e
#
_cell.length_a   1.000
_cell.length_b   1.000
_cell.length_c   1.000
_cell.angle_alpha   90.00
_cell.angle_beta   90.00
_cell.angle_gamma   90.00
#
_symmetry.space_group_name_H-M   'P 1'
#
loop_
_entity.id
_entity.type
_entity.pdbx_description
1 polymer ?
#
loop_
_entity_poly.entity_id
_entity_poly.type
_entity_poly.pdbx_seq_one_letter_code
_entity_poly.pdbx_strand_id
1 'polypeptide(L)'
;MSKNLVIVESPAKAKTIEKYLGSDFKVLASVGHIRKDTKVDVHDNFAVTYEIDPDHKHIIAELKKEAKAAEAIWLATDEDREGESISWHLLEVLKLPKNTHRITFHEITKSALQAAIAKPRTVDMDMVSSQQARQTLDMLVGYDLSDIVRKKVPGAKSAGRVQSPALRLIVEKEREIEKFASKSTFKVAGKFSNQNANVTNPESSEIFEANLEKSTLKDADEVKSLFNSLAPAVFSVANIEQTEGTKANPVPF
;
A
#
# COMPACT_ATOMS: atom_id res chain seq x y z
N MET A 1 -11.16 36.84 7.66
CA MET A 1 -10.14 35.91 8.18
C MET A 1 -10.87 34.63 8.51
N SER A 2 -10.33 33.47 8.13
CA SER A 2 -10.94 32.17 8.47
C SER A 2 -10.89 31.96 9.99
N LYS A 3 -12.04 31.52 10.56
CA LYS A 3 -12.14 31.32 12.02
C LYS A 3 -11.45 30.05 12.50
N ASN A 4 -11.29 29.07 11.61
CA ASN A 4 -10.78 27.76 11.91
C ASN A 4 -9.48 27.47 11.13
N LEU A 5 -8.47 26.93 11.80
CA LEU A 5 -7.27 26.41 11.19
C LEU A 5 -7.30 24.88 11.26
N VAL A 6 -7.22 24.22 10.12
CA VAL A 6 -7.04 22.77 10.00
C VAL A 6 -5.61 22.49 9.61
N ILE A 7 -4.93 21.61 10.33
CA ILE A 7 -3.56 21.20 10.04
C ILE A 7 -3.56 19.72 9.63
N VAL A 8 -3.09 19.46 8.41
CA VAL A 8 -2.94 18.12 7.84
C VAL A 8 -1.46 17.80 7.63
N GLU A 9 -1.11 16.56 7.27
CA GLU A 9 0.28 16.21 7.02
C GLU A 9 0.77 16.54 5.60
N SER A 10 -0.14 16.60 4.61
CA SER A 10 0.21 16.68 3.19
C SER A 10 -0.44 17.89 2.49
N PRO A 11 0.33 18.64 1.65
CA PRO A 11 -0.23 19.74 0.87
C PRO A 11 -1.31 19.31 -0.14
N ALA A 12 -1.23 18.08 -0.65
CA ALA A 12 -2.25 17.54 -1.55
C ALA A 12 -3.60 17.37 -0.83
N LYS A 13 -3.58 16.85 0.40
CA LYS A 13 -4.78 16.75 1.25
C LYS A 13 -5.32 18.13 1.60
N ALA A 14 -4.44 19.09 1.92
CA ALA A 14 -4.86 20.44 2.31
C ALA A 14 -5.77 21.10 1.28
N LYS A 15 -5.37 21.11 0.00
CA LYS A 15 -6.14 21.70 -1.10
C LYS A 15 -7.53 21.09 -1.25
N THR A 16 -7.63 19.77 -1.11
CA THR A 16 -8.90 19.05 -1.28
C THR A 16 -9.83 19.30 -0.09
N ILE A 17 -9.30 19.27 1.13
CA ILE A 17 -10.05 19.45 2.37
C ILE A 17 -10.58 20.89 2.46
N GLU A 18 -9.74 21.88 2.15
CA GLU A 18 -10.15 23.29 2.13
C GLU A 18 -11.34 23.56 1.20
N LYS A 19 -11.33 22.94 0.01
CA LYS A 19 -12.45 23.02 -0.94
C LYS A 19 -13.76 22.48 -0.36
N TYR A 20 -13.70 21.41 0.45
CA TYR A 20 -14.89 20.80 1.04
C TYR A 20 -15.41 21.52 2.29
N LEU A 21 -14.52 22.12 3.08
CA LEU A 21 -14.88 22.82 4.33
C LEU A 21 -15.37 24.25 4.10
N GLY A 22 -14.95 24.89 3.00
CA GLY A 22 -15.39 26.24 2.66
C GLY A 22 -14.59 27.36 3.36
N SER A 23 -15.04 28.61 3.21
CA SER A 23 -14.30 29.84 3.54
C SER A 23 -14.03 30.06 5.04
N ASP A 24 -14.78 29.40 5.92
CA ASP A 24 -14.57 29.53 7.38
C ASP A 24 -13.35 28.74 7.87
N PHE A 25 -12.79 27.87 7.04
CA PHE A 25 -11.66 27.03 7.35
C PHE A 25 -10.45 27.38 6.48
N LYS A 26 -9.31 27.56 7.08
CA LYS A 26 -8.01 27.60 6.42
C LYS A 26 -7.30 26.28 6.65
N VAL A 27 -6.80 25.65 5.61
CA VAL A 27 -6.14 24.36 5.71
C VAL A 27 -4.66 24.50 5.34
N LEU A 28 -3.79 24.11 6.27
CA LEU A 28 -2.34 24.12 6.08
C LEU A 28 -1.77 22.72 6.26
N ALA A 29 -0.60 22.47 5.69
CA ALA A 29 0.10 21.21 5.82
C ALA A 29 1.37 21.36 6.66
N SER A 30 1.66 20.35 7.50
CA SER A 30 2.94 20.23 8.20
C SER A 30 4.07 19.70 7.30
N VAL A 31 3.73 19.10 6.17
CA VAL A 31 4.65 18.43 5.24
C VAL A 31 5.40 17.28 5.93
N GLY A 32 4.65 16.44 6.65
CA GLY A 32 5.19 15.33 7.44
C GLY A 32 5.65 15.75 8.83
N HIS A 33 6.71 15.07 9.34
CA HIS A 33 7.26 15.35 10.65
C HIS A 33 8.01 16.69 10.71
N ILE A 34 7.64 17.52 11.69
CA ILE A 34 8.26 18.85 11.92
C ILE A 34 9.42 18.80 12.91
N ARG A 35 9.60 17.68 13.61
CA ARG A 35 10.73 17.39 14.50
C ARG A 35 11.38 16.08 14.10
N LYS A 36 12.68 15.99 14.39
CA LYS A 36 13.48 14.76 14.28
C LYS A 36 13.92 14.34 15.68
N ASP A 37 13.96 13.04 15.92
CA ASP A 37 14.62 12.44 17.05
C ASP A 37 16.14 12.50 16.84
N THR A 38 16.87 13.02 17.79
CA THR A 38 18.34 13.18 17.68
C THR A 38 19.10 12.27 18.61
N LYS A 39 18.51 11.89 19.73
CA LYS A 39 19.14 11.04 20.74
C LYS A 39 18.11 10.24 21.53
N VAL A 40 18.46 9.00 21.83
CA VAL A 40 17.76 8.17 22.81
C VAL A 40 18.70 7.94 23.98
N ASP A 41 18.24 8.25 25.20
CA ASP A 41 18.99 7.98 26.41
C ASP A 41 18.55 6.65 27.05
N VAL A 42 19.36 5.61 26.88
CA VAL A 42 19.06 4.26 27.39
C VAL A 42 19.10 4.18 28.92
N HIS A 43 19.75 5.15 29.59
CA HIS A 43 19.88 5.20 31.03
C HIS A 43 18.78 6.03 31.70
N ASP A 44 18.05 6.82 30.92
CA ASP A 44 16.90 7.60 31.38
C ASP A 44 15.61 7.09 30.73
N ASN A 45 15.24 5.86 31.02
CA ASN A 45 13.99 5.22 30.58
C ASN A 45 13.72 5.41 29.07
N PHE A 46 14.77 5.35 28.24
CA PHE A 46 14.71 5.56 26.79
C PHE A 46 14.16 6.92 26.37
N ALA A 47 14.42 7.96 27.18
CA ALA A 47 13.99 9.30 26.87
C ALA A 47 14.51 9.77 25.49
N VAL A 48 13.61 10.30 24.67
CA VAL A 48 13.94 10.75 23.32
C VAL A 48 14.07 12.27 23.29
N THR A 49 15.18 12.75 22.74
CA THR A 49 15.39 14.17 22.48
C THR A 49 14.92 14.48 21.07
N TYR A 50 14.05 15.50 20.94
CA TYR A 50 13.51 15.96 19.67
C TYR A 50 14.02 17.35 19.35
N GLU A 51 14.44 17.55 18.10
CA GLU A 51 14.83 18.84 17.55
C GLU A 51 13.94 19.24 16.38
N ILE A 52 13.72 20.54 16.21
CA ILE A 52 12.99 21.05 15.05
C ILE A 52 13.82 20.78 13.80
N ASP A 53 13.20 20.14 12.79
CA ASP A 53 13.83 19.96 11.50
C ASP A 53 14.13 21.32 10.85
N PRO A 54 15.38 21.63 10.52
CA PRO A 54 15.75 22.88 9.88
C PRO A 54 14.95 23.19 8.61
N ASP A 55 14.60 22.17 7.84
CA ASP A 55 13.88 22.31 6.57
C ASP A 55 12.41 22.73 6.79
N HIS A 56 11.87 22.48 7.98
CA HIS A 56 10.49 22.80 8.34
C HIS A 56 10.32 24.13 9.12
N LYS A 57 11.40 24.87 9.35
CA LYS A 57 11.34 26.14 10.12
C LYS A 57 10.37 27.16 9.54
N HIS A 58 10.34 27.29 8.20
CA HIS A 58 9.44 28.22 7.52
C HIS A 58 7.95 27.79 7.66
N ILE A 59 7.68 26.47 7.55
CA ILE A 59 6.33 25.90 7.74
C ILE A 59 5.86 26.15 9.19
N ILE A 60 6.72 25.89 10.16
CA ILE A 60 6.41 26.12 11.59
C ILE A 60 6.13 27.60 11.85
N ALA A 61 6.87 28.50 11.22
CA ALA A 61 6.64 29.94 11.36
C ALA A 61 5.26 30.34 10.80
N GLU A 62 4.88 29.83 9.66
CA GLU A 62 3.56 30.02 9.06
C GLU A 62 2.46 29.44 9.94
N LEU A 63 2.59 28.18 10.37
CA LEU A 63 1.63 27.52 11.26
C LEU A 63 1.45 28.30 12.58
N LYS A 64 2.54 28.79 13.17
CA LYS A 64 2.47 29.63 14.39
C LYS A 64 1.72 30.94 14.17
N LYS A 65 1.92 31.58 13.02
CA LYS A 65 1.22 32.83 12.65
C LYS A 65 -0.28 32.59 12.54
N GLU A 66 -0.66 31.56 11.78
CA GLU A 66 -2.06 31.26 11.53
C GLU A 66 -2.77 30.69 12.78
N ALA A 67 -2.08 29.87 13.57
CA ALA A 67 -2.61 29.36 14.83
C ALA A 67 -2.94 30.45 15.84
N LYS A 68 -2.15 31.56 15.85
CA LYS A 68 -2.44 32.73 16.71
C LYS A 68 -3.66 33.54 16.22
N ALA A 69 -3.96 33.49 14.94
CA ALA A 69 -5.06 34.23 14.33
C ALA A 69 -6.39 33.44 14.32
N ALA A 70 -6.33 32.13 14.50
CA ALA A 70 -7.49 31.26 14.47
C ALA A 70 -8.23 31.23 15.82
N GLU A 71 -9.56 31.13 15.77
CA GLU A 71 -10.41 30.93 16.95
C GLU A 71 -10.37 29.47 17.41
N ALA A 72 -10.27 28.52 16.47
CA ALA A 72 -10.16 27.10 16.76
C ALA A 72 -9.14 26.41 15.85
N ILE A 73 -8.45 25.40 16.39
CA ILE A 73 -7.43 24.63 15.69
C ILE A 73 -7.83 23.17 15.67
N TRP A 74 -7.68 22.55 14.50
CA TRP A 74 -8.07 21.18 14.19
C TRP A 74 -6.86 20.42 13.66
N LEU A 75 -6.43 19.37 14.36
CA LEU A 75 -5.38 18.47 13.93
C LEU A 75 -6.03 17.34 13.13
N ALA A 76 -5.75 17.26 11.85
CA ALA A 76 -6.41 16.39 10.89
C ALA A 76 -5.41 15.51 10.10
N THR A 77 -4.41 15.00 10.81
CA THR A 77 -3.44 14.03 10.30
C THR A 77 -4.07 12.64 10.20
N ASP A 78 -3.41 11.68 9.54
CA ASP A 78 -3.94 10.33 9.31
C ASP A 78 -4.33 9.60 10.60
N GLU A 79 -5.24 8.64 10.47
CA GLU A 79 -5.74 7.83 11.60
C GLU A 79 -4.83 6.61 11.83
N ASP A 80 -3.56 6.88 12.04
CA ASP A 80 -2.58 5.88 12.41
C ASP A 80 -1.59 6.43 13.46
N ARG A 81 -0.67 5.60 13.91
CA ARG A 81 0.33 5.99 14.92
C ARG A 81 1.22 7.13 14.46
N GLU A 82 1.52 7.18 13.17
CA GLU A 82 2.36 8.21 12.55
C GLU A 82 1.65 9.55 12.57
N GLY A 83 0.38 9.61 12.11
CA GLY A 83 -0.44 10.82 12.15
C GLY A 83 -0.70 11.29 13.56
N GLU A 84 -0.87 10.40 14.53
CA GLU A 84 -1.04 10.76 15.93
C GLU A 84 0.24 11.39 16.52
N SER A 85 1.40 10.86 16.16
CA SER A 85 2.70 11.43 16.54
C SER A 85 2.94 12.80 15.91
N ILE A 86 2.57 12.99 14.64
CA ILE A 86 2.65 14.30 13.97
C ILE A 86 1.76 15.31 14.70
N SER A 87 0.52 14.93 15.03
CA SER A 87 -0.40 15.78 15.81
C SER A 87 0.19 16.16 17.17
N TRP A 88 0.79 15.22 17.89
CA TRP A 88 1.45 15.48 19.16
C TRP A 88 2.64 16.43 19.00
N HIS A 89 3.48 16.25 17.98
CA HIS A 89 4.57 17.16 17.68
C HIS A 89 4.08 18.58 17.36
N LEU A 90 2.95 18.71 16.68
CA LEU A 90 2.31 20.02 16.44
C LEU A 90 1.82 20.67 17.73
N LEU A 91 1.19 19.90 18.64
CA LEU A 91 0.80 20.43 19.96
C LEU A 91 2.00 21.04 20.69
N GLU A 92 3.10 20.31 20.76
CA GLU A 92 4.32 20.72 21.47
C GLU A 92 4.99 21.96 20.83
N VAL A 93 5.22 21.93 19.51
CA VAL A 93 5.95 23.00 18.79
C VAL A 93 5.14 24.29 18.69
N LEU A 94 3.84 24.19 18.50
CA LEU A 94 2.95 25.34 18.42
C LEU A 94 2.46 25.80 19.81
N LYS A 95 2.79 25.04 20.87
CA LYS A 95 2.34 25.27 22.26
C LYS A 95 0.82 25.35 22.37
N LEU A 96 0.14 24.39 21.75
CA LEU A 96 -1.31 24.31 21.77
C LEU A 96 -1.82 23.64 23.06
N PRO A 97 -3.04 23.94 23.47
CA PRO A 97 -3.67 23.27 24.62
C PRO A 97 -3.83 21.75 24.34
N LYS A 98 -3.70 20.93 25.39
CA LYS A 98 -3.86 19.46 25.27
C LYS A 98 -5.25 19.03 24.80
N ASN A 99 -6.26 19.86 24.98
CA ASN A 99 -7.63 19.64 24.52
C ASN A 99 -7.89 20.20 23.10
N THR A 100 -6.85 20.52 22.33
CA THR A 100 -6.98 20.91 20.93
C THR A 100 -7.70 19.81 20.15
N HIS A 101 -8.59 20.19 19.24
CA HIS A 101 -9.41 19.28 18.48
C HIS A 101 -8.56 18.39 17.57
N ARG A 102 -8.69 17.09 17.73
CA ARG A 102 -8.15 16.05 16.85
C ARG A 102 -9.30 15.41 16.09
N ILE A 103 -9.24 15.41 14.77
CA ILE A 103 -10.23 14.76 13.90
C ILE A 103 -9.55 13.72 13.03
N THR A 104 -10.26 12.62 12.79
CA THR A 104 -9.81 11.51 11.93
C THR A 104 -10.92 11.17 10.93
N PHE A 105 -10.51 10.74 9.75
CA PHE A 105 -11.43 10.33 8.69
C PHE A 105 -10.72 9.31 7.78
N HIS A 106 -11.47 8.33 7.30
CA HIS A 106 -10.96 7.27 6.43
C HIS A 106 -10.98 7.65 4.94
N GLU A 107 -11.74 8.69 4.59
CA GLU A 107 -11.88 9.18 3.22
C GLU A 107 -12.01 10.70 3.18
N ILE A 108 -11.54 11.32 2.09
CA ILE A 108 -11.63 12.78 1.92
C ILE A 108 -12.90 13.09 1.12
N THR A 109 -14.04 12.97 1.79
CA THR A 109 -15.35 13.39 1.26
C THR A 109 -15.94 14.49 2.14
N LYS A 110 -16.86 15.28 1.59
CA LYS A 110 -17.49 16.36 2.36
C LYS A 110 -18.25 15.83 3.57
N SER A 111 -18.95 14.71 3.41
CA SER A 111 -19.73 14.07 4.49
C SER A 111 -18.83 13.54 5.61
N ALA A 112 -17.72 12.86 5.28
CA ALA A 112 -16.78 12.33 6.25
C ALA A 112 -16.10 13.46 7.04
N LEU A 113 -15.70 14.54 6.38
CA LEU A 113 -15.09 15.70 7.02
C LEU A 113 -16.07 16.40 7.96
N GLN A 114 -17.32 16.61 7.57
CA GLN A 114 -18.34 17.19 8.42
C GLN A 114 -18.66 16.32 9.64
N ALA A 115 -18.71 15.00 9.45
CA ALA A 115 -18.91 14.06 10.54
C ALA A 115 -17.72 14.08 11.52
N ALA A 116 -16.49 14.17 11.03
CA ALA A 116 -15.28 14.25 11.85
C ALA A 116 -15.24 15.56 12.67
N ILE A 117 -15.59 16.70 12.07
CA ILE A 117 -15.67 17.98 12.77
C ILE A 117 -16.76 17.96 13.87
N ALA A 118 -17.87 17.26 13.63
CA ALA A 118 -18.96 17.15 14.60
C ALA A 118 -18.59 16.27 15.81
N LYS A 119 -17.55 15.43 15.73
CA LYS A 119 -17.12 14.51 16.79
C LYS A 119 -15.61 14.55 16.99
N PRO A 120 -15.03 15.69 17.40
CA PRO A 120 -13.61 15.77 17.65
C PRO A 120 -13.23 14.98 18.92
N ARG A 121 -11.99 14.51 18.96
CA ARG A 121 -11.34 13.94 20.14
C ARG A 121 -10.09 14.74 20.51
N THR A 122 -9.36 14.28 21.47
CA THR A 122 -8.00 14.74 21.78
C THR A 122 -6.98 13.79 21.15
N VAL A 123 -5.70 14.20 21.15
CA VAL A 123 -4.60 13.33 20.73
C VAL A 123 -4.52 12.12 21.65
N ASP A 124 -4.41 10.94 21.06
CA ASP A 124 -4.26 9.66 21.75
C ASP A 124 -2.79 9.44 22.14
N MET A 125 -2.49 9.62 23.42
CA MET A 125 -1.12 9.48 23.92
C MET A 125 -0.61 8.03 23.92
N ASP A 126 -1.49 7.04 23.92
CA ASP A 126 -1.08 5.63 23.85
C ASP A 126 -0.58 5.30 22.42
N MET A 127 -1.27 5.83 21.42
CA MET A 127 -0.80 5.74 20.04
C MET A 127 0.51 6.50 19.81
N VAL A 128 0.66 7.69 20.40
CA VAL A 128 1.92 8.46 20.38
C VAL A 128 3.05 7.66 21.01
N SER A 129 2.82 7.09 22.19
CA SER A 129 3.82 6.26 22.90
C SER A 129 4.19 5.01 22.12
N SER A 130 3.22 4.39 21.44
CA SER A 130 3.46 3.23 20.56
C SER A 130 4.35 3.60 19.38
N GLN A 131 4.15 4.75 18.76
CA GLN A 131 4.99 5.25 17.68
C GLN A 131 6.41 5.57 18.17
N GLN A 132 6.53 6.25 19.32
CA GLN A 132 7.81 6.58 19.93
C GLN A 132 8.61 5.32 20.29
N ALA A 133 7.97 4.31 20.87
CA ALA A 133 8.62 3.03 21.19
C ALA A 133 9.15 2.33 19.93
N ARG A 134 8.36 2.33 18.85
CA ARG A 134 8.80 1.79 17.56
C ARG A 134 10.00 2.55 17.01
N GLN A 135 9.95 3.88 16.99
CA GLN A 135 11.01 4.72 16.47
C GLN A 135 12.31 4.56 17.28
N THR A 136 12.19 4.55 18.60
CA THR A 136 13.30 4.27 19.52
C THR A 136 13.93 2.90 19.23
N LEU A 137 13.11 1.87 19.07
CA LEU A 137 13.59 0.53 18.75
C LEU A 137 14.29 0.50 17.39
N ASP A 138 13.72 1.12 16.38
CA ASP A 138 14.32 1.19 15.03
C ASP A 138 15.67 1.92 15.04
N MET A 139 15.81 2.96 15.87
CA MET A 139 17.07 3.68 16.07
C MET A 139 18.12 2.82 16.76
N LEU A 140 17.81 2.26 17.93
CA LEU A 140 18.76 1.45 18.71
C LEU A 140 19.20 0.21 17.93
N VAL A 141 18.25 -0.57 17.44
CA VAL A 141 18.54 -1.78 16.65
C VAL A 141 19.29 -1.42 15.36
N GLY A 142 18.89 -0.36 14.67
CA GLY A 142 19.52 0.09 13.43
C GLY A 142 20.98 0.47 13.62
N TYR A 143 21.32 1.20 14.68
CA TYR A 143 22.72 1.60 14.95
C TYR A 143 23.55 0.42 15.46
N ASP A 144 23.11 -0.27 16.49
CA ASP A 144 23.91 -1.34 17.14
C ASP A 144 24.14 -2.53 16.21
N LEU A 145 23.09 -3.00 15.54
CA LEU A 145 23.24 -4.10 14.59
C LEU A 145 24.04 -3.72 13.36
N SER A 146 23.91 -2.49 12.88
CA SER A 146 24.70 -2.04 11.72
C SER A 146 26.19 -2.05 12.02
N ASP A 147 26.60 -1.67 13.22
CA ASP A 147 27.99 -1.73 13.65
C ASP A 147 28.53 -3.17 13.73
N ILE A 148 27.74 -4.07 14.29
CA ILE A 148 28.11 -5.49 14.36
C ILE A 148 28.23 -6.08 12.96
N VAL A 149 27.24 -5.81 12.10
CA VAL A 149 27.19 -6.35 10.74
C VAL A 149 28.35 -5.85 9.90
N ARG A 150 28.70 -4.55 9.95
CA ARG A 150 29.86 -4.00 9.28
C ARG A 150 31.19 -4.68 9.71
N LYS A 151 31.31 -5.02 10.99
CA LYS A 151 32.51 -5.67 11.53
C LYS A 151 32.61 -7.15 11.22
N LYS A 152 31.46 -7.85 11.10
CA LYS A 152 31.40 -9.32 11.03
C LYS A 152 31.11 -9.86 9.64
N VAL A 153 30.47 -9.10 8.77
CA VAL A 153 30.03 -9.55 7.44
C VAL A 153 30.71 -8.69 6.35
N PRO A 154 31.64 -9.25 5.58
CA PRO A 154 32.31 -8.52 4.51
C PRO A 154 31.32 -7.95 3.50
N GLY A 155 31.47 -6.66 3.19
CA GLY A 155 30.61 -5.94 2.23
C GLY A 155 29.26 -5.48 2.77
N ALA A 156 28.85 -5.89 3.96
CA ALA A 156 27.61 -5.42 4.57
C ALA A 156 27.74 -3.95 5.05
N LYS A 157 26.72 -3.15 4.79
CA LYS A 157 26.69 -1.71 5.10
C LYS A 157 25.85 -1.39 6.33
N SER A 158 24.70 -2.03 6.47
CA SER A 158 23.75 -1.76 7.55
C SER A 158 22.82 -2.94 7.78
N ALA A 159 22.16 -2.94 8.93
CA ALA A 159 21.06 -3.82 9.27
C ALA A 159 19.89 -2.98 9.82
N GLY A 160 18.69 -3.50 9.74
CA GLY A 160 17.51 -2.83 10.29
C GLY A 160 16.30 -3.75 10.31
N ARG A 161 15.35 -3.39 11.13
CA ARG A 161 14.15 -4.18 11.41
C ARG A 161 13.29 -4.45 10.16
N VAL A 162 13.24 -3.52 9.22
CA VAL A 162 12.46 -3.66 7.97
C VAL A 162 13.36 -4.17 6.84
N GLN A 163 14.53 -3.55 6.65
CA GLN A 163 15.41 -3.87 5.52
C GLN A 163 15.96 -5.30 5.56
N SER A 164 16.28 -5.84 6.75
CA SER A 164 16.87 -7.18 6.84
C SER A 164 15.86 -8.28 6.51
N PRO A 165 14.62 -8.29 7.01
CA PRO A 165 13.60 -9.23 6.55
C PRO A 165 13.24 -9.07 5.08
N ALA A 166 13.16 -7.84 4.56
CA ALA A 166 12.87 -7.62 3.14
C ALA A 166 13.97 -8.20 2.24
N LEU A 167 15.23 -7.98 2.58
CA LEU A 167 16.36 -8.57 1.86
C LEU A 167 16.32 -10.11 1.92
N ARG A 168 15.98 -10.68 3.07
CA ARG A 168 15.84 -12.14 3.23
C ARG A 168 14.79 -12.69 2.26
N LEU A 169 13.60 -12.07 2.18
CA LEU A 169 12.53 -12.50 1.27
C LEU A 169 12.98 -12.46 -0.20
N ILE A 170 13.72 -11.40 -0.58
CA ILE A 170 14.27 -11.28 -1.95
C ILE A 170 15.26 -12.40 -2.23
N VAL A 171 16.19 -12.66 -1.32
CA VAL A 171 17.21 -13.73 -1.47
C VAL A 171 16.56 -15.12 -1.51
N GLU A 172 15.57 -15.38 -0.65
CA GLU A 172 14.83 -16.65 -0.66
C GLU A 172 14.12 -16.85 -2.00
N LYS A 173 13.50 -15.80 -2.53
CA LYS A 173 12.83 -15.85 -3.84
C LYS A 173 13.81 -16.06 -5.00
N GLU A 174 14.94 -15.37 -4.98
CA GLU A 174 15.98 -15.56 -6.00
C GLU A 174 16.52 -17.00 -6.00
N ARG A 175 16.74 -17.58 -4.83
CA ARG A 175 17.15 -18.99 -4.70
C ARG A 175 16.10 -19.98 -5.23
N GLU A 176 14.81 -19.65 -5.11
CA GLU A 176 13.74 -20.43 -5.74
C GLU A 176 13.82 -20.35 -7.27
N ILE A 177 14.07 -19.13 -7.82
CA ILE A 177 14.21 -18.90 -9.25
C ILE A 177 15.43 -19.65 -9.80
N GLU A 178 16.58 -19.58 -9.12
CA GLU A 178 17.80 -20.31 -9.50
C GLU A 178 17.60 -21.85 -9.54
N LYS A 179 16.79 -22.37 -8.62
CA LYS A 179 16.46 -23.80 -8.55
C LYS A 179 15.36 -24.23 -9.51
N PHE A 180 14.66 -23.27 -10.11
CA PHE A 180 13.53 -23.56 -10.98
C PHE A 180 13.98 -24.20 -12.29
N ALA A 181 13.62 -25.45 -12.49
CA ALA A 181 13.77 -26.15 -13.77
C ALA A 181 12.53 -25.89 -14.64
N SER A 182 12.72 -25.15 -15.72
CA SER A 182 11.66 -24.91 -16.70
C SER A 182 11.15 -26.24 -17.27
N LYS A 183 9.84 -26.43 -17.24
CA LYS A 183 9.17 -27.58 -17.90
C LYS A 183 8.29 -27.06 -19.03
N SER A 184 8.49 -27.56 -20.19
CA SER A 184 7.61 -27.28 -21.34
C SER A 184 6.33 -28.11 -21.21
N THR A 185 5.20 -27.49 -21.51
CA THR A 185 3.91 -28.16 -21.65
C THR A 185 3.29 -27.77 -22.97
N PHE A 186 2.57 -28.70 -23.59
CA PHE A 186 1.93 -28.47 -24.85
C PHE A 186 0.41 -28.39 -24.67
N LYS A 187 -0.20 -27.37 -25.27
CA LYS A 187 -1.64 -27.30 -25.44
C LYS A 187 -2.00 -27.67 -26.87
N VAL A 188 -2.98 -28.54 -27.02
CA VAL A 188 -3.49 -28.94 -28.34
C VAL A 188 -4.90 -28.39 -28.45
N ALA A 189 -5.13 -27.60 -29.50
CA ALA A 189 -6.44 -27.07 -29.87
C ALA A 189 -6.80 -27.56 -31.26
N GLY A 190 -8.02 -28.03 -31.43
CA GLY A 190 -8.58 -28.44 -32.72
C GLY A 190 -9.67 -27.46 -33.16
N LYS A 191 -9.73 -27.18 -34.47
CA LYS A 191 -10.85 -26.49 -35.09
C LYS A 191 -11.70 -27.50 -35.83
N PHE A 192 -12.96 -27.54 -35.50
CA PHE A 192 -13.91 -28.51 -36.01
C PHE A 192 -15.02 -27.81 -36.79
N SER A 193 -15.47 -28.43 -37.86
CA SER A 193 -16.65 -28.00 -38.62
C SER A 193 -17.65 -29.12 -38.77
N ASN A 194 -18.94 -28.81 -38.84
CA ASN A 194 -19.97 -29.82 -39.09
C ASN A 194 -19.93 -30.28 -40.56
N GLN A 195 -19.65 -31.56 -40.81
CA GLN A 195 -19.62 -32.15 -42.13
C GLN A 195 -21.00 -32.25 -42.82
N ASN A 196 -22.10 -32.16 -42.06
CA ASN A 196 -23.46 -32.27 -42.57
C ASN A 196 -24.05 -30.91 -43.04
N ALA A 197 -23.35 -29.81 -42.87
CA ALA A 197 -23.74 -28.57 -43.49
C ALA A 197 -23.54 -28.68 -45.01
N ASN A 198 -24.62 -28.76 -45.79
CA ASN A 198 -24.57 -28.62 -47.24
C ASN A 198 -23.89 -27.31 -47.60
N VAL A 199 -22.59 -27.36 -47.84
CA VAL A 199 -21.72 -26.20 -48.05
C VAL A 199 -21.95 -25.69 -49.48
N THR A 200 -23.06 -25.00 -49.70
CA THR A 200 -23.23 -24.10 -50.86
C THR A 200 -22.64 -22.72 -50.57
N ASN A 201 -22.18 -22.47 -49.33
CA ASN A 201 -21.56 -21.20 -48.96
C ASN A 201 -20.44 -21.44 -47.93
N PRO A 202 -19.13 -21.29 -48.27
CA PRO A 202 -18.02 -21.55 -47.36
C PRO A 202 -17.97 -20.61 -46.17
N GLU A 203 -18.68 -19.49 -46.19
CA GLU A 203 -18.76 -18.51 -45.09
C GLU A 203 -19.77 -18.86 -43.97
N SER A 204 -20.57 -19.92 -44.14
CA SER A 204 -21.62 -20.36 -43.21
C SER A 204 -21.31 -21.62 -42.42
N SER A 205 -20.11 -22.23 -42.56
CA SER A 205 -19.72 -23.36 -41.71
C SER A 205 -19.39 -22.85 -40.30
N GLU A 206 -20.24 -23.17 -39.35
CA GLU A 206 -19.96 -22.94 -37.94
C GLU A 206 -18.70 -23.72 -37.54
N ILE A 207 -17.57 -23.01 -37.40
CA ILE A 207 -16.31 -23.56 -36.91
C ILE A 207 -16.28 -23.31 -35.41
N PHE A 208 -16.13 -24.37 -34.61
CA PHE A 208 -15.89 -24.26 -33.19
C PHE A 208 -14.49 -24.74 -32.84
N GLU A 209 -13.92 -24.18 -31.80
CA GLU A 209 -12.61 -24.55 -31.28
C GLU A 209 -12.78 -25.36 -30.00
N ALA A 210 -12.06 -26.48 -29.91
CA ALA A 210 -12.01 -27.32 -28.73
C ALA A 210 -10.57 -27.58 -28.31
N ASN A 211 -10.35 -27.64 -27.03
CA ASN A 211 -9.03 -27.90 -26.44
C ASN A 211 -8.96 -29.33 -25.91
N LEU A 212 -7.80 -29.96 -26.09
CA LEU A 212 -7.53 -31.26 -25.47
C LEU A 212 -7.48 -31.10 -23.95
N GLU A 213 -8.44 -31.70 -23.24
CA GLU A 213 -8.49 -31.68 -21.79
C GLU A 213 -7.38 -32.57 -21.21
N LYS A 214 -6.68 -32.07 -20.18
CA LYS A 214 -5.67 -32.81 -19.41
C LYS A 214 -4.53 -33.41 -20.25
N SER A 215 -3.99 -32.66 -21.23
CA SER A 215 -2.82 -33.14 -21.95
C SER A 215 -1.61 -33.20 -21.01
N THR A 216 -1.03 -34.37 -20.86
CA THR A 216 0.23 -34.63 -20.15
C THR A 216 1.44 -34.69 -21.07
N LEU A 217 1.30 -34.13 -22.28
CA LEU A 217 2.34 -34.18 -23.33
C LEU A 217 3.60 -33.45 -22.82
N LYS A 218 4.71 -34.19 -22.79
CA LYS A 218 5.96 -33.71 -22.18
C LYS A 218 6.96 -33.21 -23.18
N ASP A 219 6.91 -33.75 -24.40
CA ASP A 219 7.86 -33.43 -25.46
C ASP A 219 7.20 -33.40 -26.86
N ALA A 220 7.98 -32.95 -27.84
CA ALA A 220 7.53 -32.81 -29.21
C ALA A 220 7.22 -34.17 -29.91
N ASP A 221 7.81 -35.27 -29.46
CA ASP A 221 7.61 -36.57 -30.07
C ASP A 221 6.27 -37.17 -29.60
N GLU A 222 5.90 -36.98 -28.34
CA GLU A 222 4.55 -37.30 -27.85
C GLU A 222 3.48 -36.50 -28.60
N VAL A 223 3.73 -35.19 -28.85
CA VAL A 223 2.82 -34.37 -29.67
C VAL A 223 2.68 -34.89 -31.08
N LYS A 224 3.79 -35.22 -31.77
CA LYS A 224 3.76 -35.80 -33.12
C LYS A 224 3.01 -37.14 -33.15
N SER A 225 3.25 -38.00 -32.17
CA SER A 225 2.55 -39.26 -32.04
C SER A 225 1.04 -39.07 -31.91
N LEU A 226 0.63 -38.11 -31.08
CA LEU A 226 -0.78 -37.74 -30.95
C LEU A 226 -1.34 -37.25 -32.28
N PHE A 227 -0.69 -36.34 -33.01
CA PHE A 227 -1.18 -35.85 -34.30
C PHE A 227 -1.30 -36.96 -35.33
N ASN A 228 -0.36 -37.90 -35.38
CA ASN A 228 -0.43 -39.03 -36.26
C ASN A 228 -1.64 -39.95 -35.96
N SER A 229 -2.02 -40.08 -34.69
CA SER A 229 -3.21 -40.84 -34.29
C SER A 229 -4.51 -40.11 -34.57
N LEU A 230 -4.50 -38.77 -34.53
CA LEU A 230 -5.68 -37.93 -34.76
C LEU A 230 -5.98 -37.74 -36.26
N ALA A 231 -4.96 -37.81 -37.13
CA ALA A 231 -5.13 -37.58 -38.57
C ALA A 231 -6.18 -38.48 -39.26
N PRO A 232 -6.25 -39.80 -38.97
CA PRO A 232 -7.31 -40.68 -39.49
C PRO A 232 -8.58 -40.69 -38.63
N ALA A 233 -8.63 -39.98 -37.51
CA ALA A 233 -9.71 -40.11 -36.54
C ALA A 233 -10.99 -39.38 -36.98
N VAL A 234 -12.12 -40.00 -36.71
CA VAL A 234 -13.45 -39.38 -36.83
C VAL A 234 -13.88 -38.84 -35.48
N PHE A 235 -14.24 -37.57 -35.45
CA PHE A 235 -14.66 -36.90 -34.23
C PHE A 235 -16.17 -36.84 -34.11
N SER A 236 -16.70 -37.08 -32.93
CA SER A 236 -18.10 -36.93 -32.59
C SER A 236 -18.28 -36.27 -31.25
N VAL A 237 -19.41 -35.56 -31.06
CA VAL A 237 -19.78 -35.00 -29.75
C VAL A 237 -20.26 -36.14 -28.86
N ALA A 238 -19.55 -36.43 -27.81
CA ALA A 238 -19.86 -37.52 -26.89
C ALA A 238 -20.89 -37.11 -25.82
N ASN A 239 -20.81 -35.88 -25.33
CA ASN A 239 -21.71 -35.35 -24.32
C ASN A 239 -21.82 -33.83 -24.44
N ILE A 240 -22.96 -33.27 -24.01
CA ILE A 240 -23.19 -31.84 -23.88
C ILE A 240 -23.72 -31.60 -22.47
N GLU A 241 -22.95 -30.89 -21.66
CA GLU A 241 -23.35 -30.45 -20.32
C GLU A 241 -23.58 -28.96 -20.30
N GLN A 242 -24.72 -28.55 -19.83
CA GLN A 242 -25.06 -27.15 -19.63
C GLN A 242 -25.02 -26.85 -18.13
N THR A 243 -24.12 -25.94 -17.74
CA THR A 243 -24.01 -25.48 -16.35
C THR A 243 -24.38 -24.00 -16.27
N GLU A 244 -25.13 -23.66 -15.24
CA GLU A 244 -25.41 -22.26 -14.94
C GLU A 244 -24.10 -21.61 -14.40
N GLY A 245 -23.60 -20.63 -15.13
CA GLY A 245 -22.42 -19.88 -14.74
C GLY A 245 -22.79 -18.63 -13.95
N THR A 246 -22.24 -18.47 -12.75
CA THR A 246 -22.27 -17.19 -12.04
C THR A 246 -20.99 -16.42 -12.30
N LYS A 247 -21.12 -15.16 -12.76
CA LYS A 247 -19.99 -14.27 -12.92
C LYS A 247 -19.73 -13.55 -11.59
N ALA A 248 -18.67 -13.93 -10.91
CA ALA A 248 -18.24 -13.20 -9.72
C ALA A 248 -17.76 -11.79 -10.07
N ASN A 249 -17.99 -10.83 -9.19
CA ASN A 249 -17.40 -9.51 -9.32
C ASN A 249 -15.87 -9.62 -9.27
N PRO A 250 -15.13 -8.74 -9.99
CA PRO A 250 -13.67 -8.71 -9.89
C PRO A 250 -13.24 -8.48 -8.45
N VAL A 251 -12.20 -9.20 -8.04
CA VAL A 251 -11.61 -9.02 -6.70
C VAL A 251 -10.97 -7.64 -6.65
N PRO A 252 -11.12 -6.86 -5.56
CA PRO A 252 -10.40 -5.60 -5.39
C PRO A 252 -8.88 -5.80 -5.49
N PHE A 253 -8.21 -4.77 -5.98
CA PHE A 253 -6.74 -4.75 -6.08
C PHE A 253 -6.08 -4.73 -4.71
#